data_9e01dcd7aa528449d3904a44b19dd27e
#
_entry.id   9e01dcd7aa528449d3904a44b19dd27e
#
_cell.length_a   1.000
_cell.length_b   1.000
_cell.length_c   1.000
_cell.angle_alpha   90.00
_cell.angle_beta   90.00
_cell.angle_gamma   90.00
#
_symmetry.space_group_name_H-M   'P 1'
#
loop_
_entity.id
_entity.type
_entity.pdbx_description
1 polymer ?
#
loop_
_entity_poly.entity_id
_entity_poly.type
_entity_poly.pdbx_seq_one_letter_code
_entity_poly.pdbx_strand_id
1 'polypeptide(L)'
;MSNYDDPRWYEQHPEHNDNLIQQPASDAPITQQPPYSEYSTFHPYQAPGDLRQRVHPQESLQATPQASRRRGFGFVQSIVVVSLLLVAFAGGWFGNQLYANSFNRSNLSQAYANLYQQAWTIVDHNYVDRKAVDYKQMSYKSIQAMLDVLHDKGHTRFLTPADVQAENQQLSGTFTGIGIYLRQDPITKQLIITSPIPGSPAEKAGFKHGDIILAVNGVSAAGKDITGVSSLIQGKAGTSVSITIQRPSTQKTMTIVVVRAEITVPNVIMHYIAQDHIADIQMVQFASGVSNQLTDAITKAQKLGATKIILDLRENPGGYLQEAIDTSSEFIANGNVLLEQDSSGSRKPYPVSGHTVDTRSSIVVLVNGDTASAAEIVSGALQDNKRAVILGEKTFGTGTVLEEFPLSDGSAILLGTSEWLTPGGHFIRDLGITPNITVKLAPKAIPLSPTDENAGNMTEQQIVTSGDNQLVAAIQYLEKH
;
A
#
# COMPACT_ATOMS: atom_id res chain seq x y z
N MET A 1 1.87 9.71 42.46
CA MET A 1 3.14 8.93 42.51
C MET A 1 2.74 7.58 43.06
N SER A 2 2.73 6.55 42.28
CA SER A 2 2.41 5.20 42.76
C SER A 2 3.68 4.61 43.35
N ASN A 3 3.55 3.91 44.47
CA ASN A 3 4.68 3.31 45.19
C ASN A 3 5.40 2.18 44.45
N TYR A 4 5.03 1.92 43.22
CA TYR A 4 5.57 0.85 42.35
C TYR A 4 6.91 1.17 41.70
N ASP A 5 7.35 2.43 41.74
CA ASP A 5 8.59 2.88 41.08
C ASP A 5 9.80 2.93 42.02
N ASP A 6 9.66 2.54 43.31
CA ASP A 6 10.77 2.45 44.27
C ASP A 6 11.38 1.03 44.22
N PRO A 7 12.65 0.88 43.82
CA PRO A 7 13.31 -0.44 43.76
C PRO A 7 13.24 -1.25 45.04
N ARG A 8 13.13 -0.59 46.21
CA ARG A 8 13.01 -1.24 47.52
C ARG A 8 11.64 -1.87 47.76
N TRP A 9 10.63 -1.57 46.93
CA TRP A 9 9.30 -2.18 47.02
C TRP A 9 9.36 -3.68 46.73
N TYR A 10 10.22 -4.12 45.80
CA TYR A 10 10.42 -5.51 45.43
C TYR A 10 11.15 -6.34 46.50
N GLU A 11 11.97 -5.68 47.36
CA GLU A 11 12.62 -6.35 48.51
C GLU A 11 11.61 -6.63 49.63
N GLN A 12 10.55 -5.85 49.73
CA GLN A 12 9.52 -5.97 50.80
C GLN A 12 8.33 -6.86 50.38
N HIS A 13 8.18 -7.17 49.07
CA HIS A 13 7.06 -7.92 48.51
C HIS A 13 7.56 -8.97 47.49
N PRO A 14 8.33 -9.97 47.94
CA PRO A 14 8.96 -10.98 47.07
C PRO A 14 7.95 -11.82 46.32
N GLU A 15 6.70 -11.95 46.79
CA GLU A 15 5.61 -12.66 46.08
C GLU A 15 5.19 -12.00 44.79
N HIS A 16 5.54 -10.74 44.55
CA HIS A 16 5.25 -10.06 43.27
C HIS A 16 6.36 -10.24 42.25
N ASN A 17 7.53 -10.70 42.64
CA ASN A 17 8.65 -10.92 41.73
C ASN A 17 8.53 -12.23 40.95
N ASP A 18 7.83 -13.23 41.50
CA ASP A 18 7.64 -14.53 40.86
C ASP A 18 6.58 -14.54 39.73
N ASN A 19 5.73 -13.50 39.68
CA ASN A 19 4.68 -13.39 38.63
C ASN A 19 5.16 -12.74 37.33
N LEU A 20 6.40 -12.25 37.26
CA LEU A 20 6.96 -11.70 36.03
C LEU A 20 7.72 -12.72 35.17
N ILE A 21 7.86 -13.97 35.62
CA ILE A 21 8.68 -15.00 34.95
C ILE A 21 7.85 -16.20 34.46
N GLN A 22 6.55 -16.25 34.73
CA GLN A 22 5.69 -17.31 34.18
C GLN A 22 4.63 -16.70 33.25
N GLN A 23 4.99 -16.49 31.98
CA GLN A 23 3.98 -16.53 30.94
C GLN A 23 3.53 -18.00 30.80
N PRO A 24 2.26 -18.32 30.95
CA PRO A 24 1.78 -19.64 30.63
C PRO A 24 2.01 -19.83 29.11
N ALA A 25 2.65 -20.92 28.77
CA ALA A 25 2.63 -21.43 27.41
C ALA A 25 1.16 -21.62 27.01
N SER A 26 0.58 -20.68 26.28
CA SER A 26 -0.70 -20.90 25.64
C SER A 26 -0.41 -21.72 24.40
N ASP A 27 -0.70 -23.00 24.45
CA ASP A 27 -0.87 -23.87 23.30
C ASP A 27 -2.13 -23.44 22.53
N ALA A 28 -2.11 -22.23 21.98
CA ALA A 28 -2.99 -21.86 20.89
C ALA A 28 -2.10 -21.82 19.63
N PRO A 29 -2.47 -22.52 18.55
CA PRO A 29 -1.77 -22.38 17.30
C PRO A 29 -1.90 -20.92 16.88
N ILE A 30 -0.76 -20.23 16.87
CA ILE A 30 -0.62 -18.93 16.22
C ILE A 30 -0.89 -19.23 14.75
N THR A 31 -2.10 -18.92 14.30
CA THR A 31 -2.36 -18.73 12.88
C THR A 31 -1.38 -17.62 12.44
N GLN A 32 -0.34 -18.04 11.75
CA GLN A 32 0.55 -17.11 11.07
C GLN A 32 -0.30 -16.41 10.00
N GLN A 33 -0.78 -15.24 10.34
CA GLN A 33 -1.10 -14.28 9.31
C GLN A 33 0.20 -14.05 8.52
N PRO A 34 0.14 -14.01 7.18
CA PRO A 34 1.28 -13.54 6.42
C PRO A 34 1.67 -12.18 7.01
N PRO A 35 2.97 -11.84 7.05
CA PRO A 35 3.36 -10.54 7.50
C PRO A 35 2.69 -9.54 6.55
N TYR A 36 1.59 -8.95 7.01
CA TYR A 36 1.08 -7.77 6.37
C TYR A 36 2.25 -6.80 6.35
N SER A 37 2.73 -6.47 5.16
CA SER A 37 3.38 -5.21 5.05
C SER A 37 2.28 -4.21 5.39
N GLU A 38 2.29 -3.84 6.62
CA GLU A 38 1.41 -2.83 7.12
C GLU A 38 1.58 -1.67 6.18
N TYR A 39 0.57 -1.32 5.39
CA TYR A 39 0.44 0.03 4.84
C TYR A 39 0.72 0.22 3.35
N SER A 40 -0.32 0.68 2.73
CA SER A 40 -0.31 1.28 1.41
C SER A 40 0.21 2.71 1.46
N THR A 41 1.14 3.03 0.58
CA THR A 41 1.66 4.38 0.36
C THR A 41 0.99 5.00 -0.86
N PHE A 42 0.51 6.21 -0.72
CA PHE A 42 0.04 7.01 -1.85
C PHE A 42 1.08 8.03 -2.20
N HIS A 43 1.66 7.92 -3.38
CA HIS A 43 2.36 9.04 -3.99
C HIS A 43 1.35 9.81 -4.85
N PRO A 44 1.24 11.13 -4.71
CA PRO A 44 0.51 11.90 -5.69
C PRO A 44 1.21 11.74 -7.04
N TYR A 45 0.54 11.07 -7.98
CA TYR A 45 1.03 10.96 -9.35
C TYR A 45 1.11 12.35 -9.95
N GLN A 46 2.32 12.86 -10.13
CA GLN A 46 2.57 13.99 -11.02
C GLN A 46 2.64 13.43 -12.44
N ALA A 47 1.63 13.73 -13.22
CA ALA A 47 1.67 13.43 -14.65
C ALA A 47 2.95 14.04 -15.26
N PRO A 48 3.67 13.34 -16.14
CA PRO A 48 4.80 13.89 -16.85
C PRO A 48 4.31 15.10 -17.65
N GLY A 49 4.82 16.28 -17.30
CA GLY A 49 4.53 17.50 -18.02
C GLY A 49 4.92 17.35 -19.48
N ASP A 50 3.94 17.52 -20.36
CA ASP A 50 4.12 17.48 -21.80
C ASP A 50 5.03 18.65 -22.24
N LEU A 51 6.35 18.41 -22.32
CA LEU A 51 7.32 19.34 -22.86
C LEU A 51 7.18 19.39 -24.40
N ARG A 52 6.04 19.87 -24.89
CA ARG A 52 5.95 20.33 -26.27
C ARG A 52 6.46 21.77 -26.33
N GLN A 53 7.74 21.92 -26.54
CA GLN A 53 8.31 23.15 -27.07
C GLN A 53 7.67 23.44 -28.43
N ARG A 54 6.74 24.39 -28.46
CA ARG A 54 6.33 25.03 -29.72
C ARG A 54 7.45 25.95 -30.16
N VAL A 55 8.20 25.49 -31.15
CA VAL A 55 9.08 26.38 -31.95
C VAL A 55 8.17 27.27 -32.78
N HIS A 56 8.15 28.55 -32.49
CA HIS A 56 7.57 29.55 -33.40
C HIS A 56 8.64 30.00 -34.39
N PRO A 57 8.32 30.09 -35.68
CA PRO A 57 9.25 30.66 -36.66
C PRO A 57 9.38 32.15 -36.42
N GLN A 58 10.60 32.66 -36.39
CA GLN A 58 10.90 34.10 -36.42
C GLN A 58 10.60 34.65 -37.83
N GLU A 59 9.55 35.47 -37.94
CA GLU A 59 9.42 36.39 -39.06
C GLU A 59 10.22 37.67 -38.73
N SER A 60 11.19 37.92 -39.55
CA SER A 60 11.98 39.16 -39.53
C SER A 60 11.17 40.32 -40.12
N LEU A 61 10.68 41.21 -39.31
CA LEU A 61 10.16 42.50 -39.75
C LEU A 61 11.21 43.57 -39.48
N GLN A 62 11.75 44.12 -40.57
CA GLN A 62 12.59 45.30 -40.56
C GLN A 62 11.77 46.51 -40.10
N ALA A 63 12.14 47.07 -38.95
CA ALA A 63 11.58 48.33 -38.47
C ALA A 63 12.53 49.46 -38.78
N THR A 64 12.05 50.44 -39.56
CA THR A 64 12.67 51.74 -39.79
C THR A 64 12.75 52.54 -38.49
N PRO A 65 13.81 53.31 -38.26
CA PRO A 65 13.95 54.09 -37.01
C PRO A 65 13.11 55.35 -37.04
N GLN A 66 12.03 55.36 -36.30
CA GLN A 66 11.34 56.63 -35.93
C GLN A 66 11.99 57.17 -34.67
N ALA A 67 12.50 58.40 -34.81
CA ALA A 67 13.05 59.16 -33.71
C ALA A 67 11.97 59.50 -32.68
N SER A 68 11.97 58.80 -31.53
CA SER A 68 11.10 59.14 -30.41
C SER A 68 11.78 60.25 -29.55
N ARG A 69 11.10 61.38 -29.43
CA ARG A 69 11.43 62.44 -28.47
C ARG A 69 11.45 61.84 -27.06
N ARG A 70 12.61 61.74 -26.46
CA ARG A 70 12.78 61.41 -25.02
C ARG A 70 12.16 62.57 -24.22
N ARG A 71 10.93 62.37 -23.71
CA ARG A 71 10.45 63.16 -22.59
C ARG A 71 11.19 62.73 -21.35
N GLY A 72 12.05 63.57 -20.83
CA GLY A 72 12.77 63.31 -19.58
C GLY A 72 11.77 63.08 -18.46
N PHE A 73 11.88 61.95 -17.83
CA PHE A 73 11.15 61.66 -16.58
C PHE A 73 11.63 62.70 -15.55
N GLY A 74 10.73 63.54 -15.07
CA GLY A 74 11.09 64.61 -14.13
C GLY A 74 11.58 63.98 -12.83
N PHE A 75 12.64 64.53 -12.24
CA PHE A 75 13.25 64.07 -10.98
C PHE A 75 12.23 63.78 -9.87
N VAL A 76 11.14 64.57 -9.80
CA VAL A 76 10.02 64.40 -8.86
C VAL A 76 9.21 63.11 -9.13
N GLN A 77 8.98 62.76 -10.41
CA GLN A 77 8.30 61.53 -10.79
C GLN A 77 9.09 60.27 -10.44
N SER A 78 10.42 60.34 -10.59
CA SER A 78 11.32 59.26 -10.20
C SER A 78 11.32 59.02 -8.68
N ILE A 79 11.29 60.11 -7.89
CA ILE A 79 11.21 60.01 -6.42
C ILE A 79 9.85 59.39 -6.00
N VAL A 80 8.76 59.75 -6.63
CA VAL A 80 7.43 59.17 -6.33
C VAL A 80 7.37 57.68 -6.66
N VAL A 81 7.89 57.26 -7.79
CA VAL A 81 7.97 55.84 -8.19
C VAL A 81 8.86 55.00 -7.23
N VAL A 82 10.02 55.55 -6.86
CA VAL A 82 10.88 54.86 -5.89
C VAL A 82 10.27 54.78 -4.52
N SER A 83 9.54 55.84 -4.06
CA SER A 83 8.81 55.82 -2.79
C SER A 83 7.67 54.82 -2.79
N LEU A 84 6.91 54.71 -3.89
CA LEU A 84 5.85 53.69 -4.03
C LEU A 84 6.42 52.24 -4.04
N LEU A 85 7.55 52.04 -4.69
CA LEU A 85 8.24 50.73 -4.69
C LEU A 85 8.75 50.36 -3.27
N LEU A 86 9.30 51.37 -2.55
CA LEU A 86 9.74 51.10 -1.16
C LEU A 86 8.58 50.84 -0.21
N VAL A 87 7.43 51.53 -0.37
CA VAL A 87 6.21 51.28 0.39
C VAL A 87 5.64 49.90 0.06
N ALA A 88 5.60 49.53 -1.23
CA ALA A 88 5.15 48.17 -1.64
C ALA A 88 6.09 47.08 -1.13
N PHE A 89 7.40 47.28 -1.18
CA PHE A 89 8.39 46.37 -0.64
C PHE A 89 8.30 46.26 0.88
N ALA A 90 8.22 47.39 1.59
CA ALA A 90 8.02 47.38 3.05
C ALA A 90 6.69 46.76 3.44
N GLY A 91 5.60 47.08 2.75
CA GLY A 91 4.29 46.47 2.97
C GLY A 91 4.27 44.95 2.72
N GLY A 92 4.91 44.52 1.65
CA GLY A 92 5.08 43.09 1.33
C GLY A 92 5.95 42.37 2.35
N TRP A 93 7.07 42.99 2.75
CA TRP A 93 7.98 42.42 3.76
C TRP A 93 7.34 42.37 5.15
N PHE A 94 6.68 43.45 5.59
CA PHE A 94 5.92 43.48 6.84
C PHE A 94 4.71 42.54 6.81
N GLY A 95 3.98 42.51 5.69
CA GLY A 95 2.86 41.57 5.49
C GLY A 95 3.31 40.12 5.59
N ASN A 96 4.44 39.77 4.98
CA ASN A 96 5.03 38.43 5.09
C ASN A 96 5.50 38.12 6.52
N GLN A 97 6.06 39.10 7.23
CA GLN A 97 6.50 38.92 8.61
C GLN A 97 5.31 38.82 9.59
N LEU A 98 4.22 39.56 9.34
CA LEU A 98 2.98 39.44 10.10
C LEU A 98 2.27 38.11 9.79
N TYR A 99 2.29 37.63 8.56
CA TYR A 99 1.78 36.32 8.16
C TYR A 99 2.62 35.19 8.79
N ALA A 100 3.94 35.29 8.78
CA ALA A 100 4.83 34.33 9.44
C ALA A 100 4.69 34.35 10.97
N ASN A 101 4.44 35.50 11.59
CA ASN A 101 4.22 35.64 13.05
C ASN A 101 2.80 35.23 13.50
N SER A 102 1.82 35.14 12.63
CA SER A 102 0.47 34.71 12.97
C SER A 102 0.38 33.20 13.29
N PHE A 103 1.41 32.42 12.95
CA PHE A 103 1.55 31.04 13.38
C PHE A 103 2.23 30.94 14.75
N ASN A 104 1.50 31.33 15.81
CA ASN A 104 1.96 31.24 17.20
C ASN A 104 2.19 29.78 17.70
N ARG A 105 1.93 28.77 16.86
CA ARG A 105 2.33 27.36 17.09
C ARG A 105 3.85 27.15 16.98
N SER A 106 4.56 28.02 16.24
CA SER A 106 6.02 27.88 16.03
C SER A 106 6.83 27.98 17.33
N ASN A 107 6.42 28.83 18.28
CA ASN A 107 7.15 29.03 19.51
C ASN A 107 7.06 27.84 20.47
N LEU A 108 5.88 27.20 20.57
CA LEU A 108 5.71 26.01 21.41
C LEU A 108 6.42 24.80 20.83
N SER A 109 6.26 24.56 19.54
CA SER A 109 6.96 23.49 18.82
C SER A 109 8.48 23.61 18.96
N GLN A 110 9.02 24.81 18.75
CA GLN A 110 10.46 25.07 18.90
C GLN A 110 10.96 24.85 20.32
N ALA A 111 10.16 25.22 21.34
CA ALA A 111 10.53 25.01 22.74
C ALA A 111 10.70 23.51 23.06
N TYR A 112 9.79 22.66 22.59
CA TYR A 112 9.88 21.21 22.80
C TYR A 112 10.94 20.55 21.90
N ALA A 113 11.19 21.04 20.70
CA ALA A 113 12.31 20.62 19.89
C ALA A 113 13.66 20.90 20.59
N ASN A 114 13.78 22.07 21.23
CA ASN A 114 14.96 22.43 22.02
C ASN A 114 15.11 21.54 23.27
N LEU A 115 14.01 21.17 23.92
CA LEU A 115 14.04 20.23 25.06
C LEU A 115 14.56 18.85 24.62
N TYR A 116 14.10 18.35 23.48
CA TYR A 116 14.60 17.12 22.90
C TYR A 116 16.12 17.21 22.62
N GLN A 117 16.57 18.31 22.00
CA GLN A 117 17.98 18.55 21.72
C GLN A 117 18.84 18.59 23.03
N GLN A 118 18.32 19.16 24.11
CA GLN A 118 19.00 19.16 25.43
C GLN A 118 19.15 17.73 25.95
N ALA A 119 18.07 16.94 25.92
CA ALA A 119 18.09 15.52 26.35
C ALA A 119 19.10 14.71 25.55
N TRP A 120 19.09 14.87 24.23
CA TRP A 120 20.07 14.24 23.32
C TRP A 120 21.50 14.57 23.73
N THR A 121 21.81 15.85 23.92
CA THR A 121 23.15 16.34 24.30
C THR A 121 23.59 15.77 25.64
N ILE A 122 22.68 15.68 26.61
CA ILE A 122 22.98 15.10 27.94
C ILE A 122 23.36 13.62 27.78
N VAL A 123 22.61 12.83 27.04
CA VAL A 123 22.91 11.41 26.80
C VAL A 123 24.23 11.26 26.06
N ASP A 124 24.42 12.05 25.01
CA ASP A 124 25.63 12.01 24.19
C ASP A 124 26.90 12.29 25.03
N HIS A 125 26.88 13.27 25.94
CA HIS A 125 28.08 13.66 26.68
C HIS A 125 28.30 12.85 27.95
N ASN A 126 27.23 12.37 28.60
CA ASN A 126 27.32 11.88 29.99
C ASN A 126 27.07 10.37 30.13
N TYR A 127 26.54 9.67 29.10
CA TYR A 127 26.27 8.26 29.27
C TYR A 127 27.57 7.46 29.45
N VAL A 128 27.63 6.64 30.52
CA VAL A 128 28.85 5.97 30.95
C VAL A 128 29.41 4.96 29.97
N ASP A 129 28.51 4.20 29.30
CA ASP A 129 28.92 3.23 28.26
C ASP A 129 28.84 3.85 26.87
N ARG A 130 29.90 4.50 26.46
CA ARG A 130 30.01 5.17 25.16
C ARG A 130 29.89 4.19 23.99
N LYS A 131 30.17 2.90 24.18
CA LYS A 131 30.06 1.87 23.10
C LYS A 131 28.61 1.48 22.85
N ALA A 132 27.73 1.66 23.81
CA ALA A 132 26.30 1.38 23.68
C ALA A 132 25.52 2.53 22.99
N VAL A 133 26.16 3.69 22.76
CA VAL A 133 25.49 4.84 22.10
C VAL A 133 25.42 4.59 20.60
N ASP A 134 24.26 4.19 20.12
CA ASP A 134 23.94 4.03 18.70
C ASP A 134 23.07 5.22 18.26
N TYR A 135 23.69 6.22 17.66
CA TYR A 135 23.00 7.44 17.21
C TYR A 135 21.90 7.16 16.18
N LYS A 136 22.09 6.17 15.32
CA LYS A 136 21.10 5.77 14.31
C LYS A 136 19.84 5.22 14.99
N GLN A 137 20.02 4.26 15.90
CA GLN A 137 18.89 3.69 16.63
C GLN A 137 18.20 4.71 17.52
N MET A 138 18.97 5.58 18.18
CA MET A 138 18.41 6.68 18.97
C MET A 138 17.53 7.59 18.11
N SER A 139 18.00 7.99 16.92
CA SER A 139 17.22 8.82 15.99
C SER A 139 15.96 8.10 15.53
N TYR A 140 16.08 6.89 15.04
CA TYR A 140 14.97 6.13 14.48
C TYR A 140 13.87 5.84 15.51
N LYS A 141 14.27 5.40 16.71
CA LYS A 141 13.32 5.16 17.81
C LYS A 141 12.65 6.44 18.30
N SER A 142 13.38 7.56 18.32
CA SER A 142 12.81 8.85 18.71
C SER A 142 11.79 9.37 17.70
N ILE A 143 12.08 9.25 16.40
CA ILE A 143 11.14 9.63 15.33
C ILE A 143 9.90 8.73 15.42
N GLN A 144 10.07 7.42 15.54
CA GLN A 144 8.95 6.50 15.69
C GLN A 144 8.08 6.85 16.90
N ALA A 145 8.69 7.06 18.08
CA ALA A 145 7.96 7.44 19.29
C ALA A 145 7.20 8.78 19.14
N MET A 146 7.75 9.73 18.41
CA MET A 146 7.08 11.00 18.09
C MET A 146 5.82 10.77 17.24
N LEU A 147 5.90 9.88 16.27
CA LEU A 147 4.74 9.56 15.39
C LEU A 147 3.69 8.73 16.13
N ASP A 148 4.09 7.84 17.02
CA ASP A 148 3.17 7.01 17.82
C ASP A 148 2.21 7.84 18.68
N VAL A 149 2.60 9.06 19.07
CA VAL A 149 1.75 10.01 19.83
C VAL A 149 0.57 10.52 19.02
N LEU A 150 0.63 10.45 17.69
CA LEU A 150 -0.47 10.87 16.80
C LEU A 150 -1.65 9.89 16.84
N HIS A 151 -1.45 8.69 17.38
CA HIS A 151 -2.45 7.61 17.48
C HIS A 151 -3.07 7.22 16.13
N ASP A 152 -2.40 7.52 15.04
CA ASP A 152 -2.80 7.14 13.68
C ASP A 152 -2.29 5.71 13.42
N LYS A 153 -2.92 4.77 14.11
CA LYS A 153 -2.49 3.37 14.17
C LYS A 153 -2.38 2.77 12.78
N GLY A 154 -1.18 2.36 12.49
CA GLY A 154 -0.91 1.61 11.30
C GLY A 154 -0.73 2.43 10.03
N HIS A 155 -0.90 3.73 10.03
CA HIS A 155 -0.83 4.57 8.85
C HIS A 155 0.38 5.51 8.89
N THR A 156 0.36 6.51 9.79
CA THR A 156 1.52 7.40 9.99
C THR A 156 2.65 6.64 10.67
N ARG A 157 3.83 6.54 9.99
CA ARG A 157 4.97 5.77 10.50
C ARG A 157 6.30 6.26 9.94
N PHE A 158 7.37 5.85 10.62
CA PHE A 158 8.74 6.02 10.14
C PHE A 158 9.13 4.80 9.30
N LEU A 159 9.77 5.06 8.17
CA LEU A 159 10.34 4.07 7.27
C LEU A 159 11.87 4.15 7.30
N THR A 160 12.53 3.05 7.60
CA THR A 160 13.99 2.98 7.40
C THR A 160 14.30 2.98 5.89
N PRO A 161 15.55 3.24 5.47
CA PRO A 161 15.92 3.15 4.05
C PRO A 161 15.60 1.79 3.43
N ALA A 162 15.68 0.72 4.22
CA ALA A 162 15.32 -0.63 3.76
C ALA A 162 13.80 -0.77 3.57
N ASP A 163 12.99 -0.19 4.47
CA ASP A 163 11.54 -0.22 4.35
C ASP A 163 11.06 0.59 3.14
N VAL A 164 11.64 1.78 2.90
CA VAL A 164 11.37 2.59 1.70
C VAL A 164 11.64 1.79 0.43
N GLN A 165 12.78 1.10 0.38
CA GLN A 165 13.12 0.27 -0.78
C GLN A 165 12.14 -0.89 -0.95
N ALA A 166 11.77 -1.57 0.14
CA ALA A 166 10.84 -2.70 0.11
C ALA A 166 9.45 -2.28 -0.35
N GLU A 167 8.92 -1.16 0.19
CA GLU A 167 7.61 -0.63 -0.22
C GLU A 167 7.60 -0.21 -1.70
N ASN A 168 8.62 0.52 -2.15
CA ASN A 168 8.73 0.92 -3.55
C ASN A 168 8.78 -0.30 -4.48
N GLN A 169 9.51 -1.35 -4.09
CA GLN A 169 9.57 -2.60 -4.84
C GLN A 169 8.21 -3.30 -4.87
N GLN A 170 7.51 -3.37 -3.75
CA GLN A 170 6.20 -3.99 -3.66
C GLN A 170 5.16 -3.24 -4.51
N LEU A 171 5.12 -1.91 -4.40
CA LEU A 171 4.19 -1.07 -5.15
C LEU A 171 4.51 -0.98 -6.65
N SER A 172 5.76 -1.24 -7.06
CA SER A 172 6.10 -1.35 -8.48
C SER A 172 5.42 -2.55 -9.17
N GLY A 173 4.90 -3.50 -8.39
CA GLY A 173 4.34 -4.75 -8.92
C GLY A 173 5.40 -5.67 -9.54
N THR A 174 6.69 -5.38 -9.31
CA THR A 174 7.81 -6.17 -9.79
C THR A 174 8.73 -6.59 -8.63
N PHE A 175 9.34 -7.74 -8.76
CA PHE A 175 10.40 -8.16 -7.84
C PHE A 175 11.52 -8.88 -8.58
N THR A 176 12.70 -8.88 -8.00
CA THR A 176 13.83 -9.59 -8.57
C THR A 176 13.99 -10.96 -7.90
N GLY A 177 13.84 -12.02 -8.68
CA GLY A 177 13.90 -13.38 -8.19
C GLY A 177 13.73 -14.40 -9.30
N ILE A 178 13.14 -15.55 -8.97
CA ILE A 178 12.89 -16.62 -9.95
C ILE A 178 11.39 -16.76 -10.32
N GLY A 179 10.47 -16.20 -9.52
CA GLY A 179 9.02 -16.26 -9.77
C GLY A 179 8.36 -17.56 -9.37
N ILE A 180 8.22 -17.77 -8.06
CA ILE A 180 7.46 -18.88 -7.49
C ILE A 180 6.57 -18.37 -6.37
N TYR A 181 5.36 -18.92 -6.28
CA TYR A 181 4.54 -18.80 -5.08
C TYR A 181 4.89 -19.91 -4.10
N LEU A 182 5.03 -19.56 -2.82
CA LEU A 182 5.40 -20.49 -1.76
C LEU A 182 4.31 -20.53 -0.70
N ARG A 183 4.08 -21.73 -0.15
CA ARG A 183 3.34 -21.91 1.10
C ARG A 183 4.13 -22.77 2.06
N GLN A 184 3.90 -22.62 3.34
CA GLN A 184 4.43 -23.51 4.35
C GLN A 184 3.35 -24.48 4.80
N ASP A 185 3.67 -25.77 4.76
CA ASP A 185 2.78 -26.79 5.28
C ASP A 185 2.63 -26.62 6.81
N PRO A 186 1.41 -26.50 7.35
CA PRO A 186 1.20 -26.19 8.76
C PRO A 186 1.66 -27.29 9.71
N ILE A 187 1.69 -28.54 9.23
CA ILE A 187 2.06 -29.73 10.03
C ILE A 187 3.54 -30.05 9.87
N THR A 188 3.99 -30.25 8.63
CA THR A 188 5.37 -30.69 8.33
C THR A 188 6.37 -29.54 8.33
N LYS A 189 5.88 -28.29 8.30
CA LYS A 189 6.69 -27.06 8.15
C LYS A 189 7.53 -27.02 6.87
N GLN A 190 7.25 -27.90 5.91
CA GLN A 190 7.93 -27.90 4.62
C GLN A 190 7.47 -26.72 3.77
N LEU A 191 8.39 -26.16 2.99
CA LEU A 191 8.10 -25.10 2.03
C LEU A 191 7.80 -25.71 0.67
N ILE A 192 6.58 -25.49 0.20
CA ILE A 192 6.02 -26.10 -1.00
C ILE A 192 5.79 -25.02 -2.04
N ILE A 193 6.23 -25.26 -3.27
CA ILE A 193 5.93 -24.41 -4.41
C ILE A 193 4.46 -24.62 -4.80
N THR A 194 3.63 -23.60 -4.60
CA THR A 194 2.21 -23.63 -4.99
C THR A 194 2.11 -23.55 -6.51
N SER A 195 2.83 -22.62 -7.14
CA SER A 195 2.98 -22.57 -8.59
C SER A 195 4.16 -21.69 -9.00
N PRO A 196 4.80 -21.93 -10.16
CA PRO A 196 5.61 -20.91 -10.79
C PRO A 196 4.72 -19.80 -11.38
N ILE A 197 5.22 -18.56 -11.36
CA ILE A 197 4.55 -17.44 -12.01
C ILE A 197 4.66 -17.59 -13.53
N PRO A 198 3.58 -17.45 -14.30
CA PRO A 198 3.62 -17.55 -15.76
C PRO A 198 4.66 -16.62 -16.39
N GLY A 199 5.44 -17.13 -17.35
CA GLY A 199 6.52 -16.40 -18.02
C GLY A 199 7.81 -16.25 -17.22
N SER A 200 7.81 -16.62 -15.94
CA SER A 200 8.95 -16.46 -15.03
C SER A 200 10.14 -17.36 -15.35
N PRO A 201 11.33 -17.04 -14.83
CA PRO A 201 12.48 -17.94 -14.87
C PRO A 201 12.22 -19.33 -14.27
N ALA A 202 11.41 -19.40 -13.21
CA ALA A 202 11.09 -20.67 -12.57
C ALA A 202 10.21 -21.56 -13.46
N GLU A 203 9.20 -21.00 -14.11
CA GLU A 203 8.39 -21.76 -15.08
C GLU A 203 9.25 -22.31 -16.21
N LYS A 204 10.11 -21.47 -16.80
CA LYS A 204 11.04 -21.86 -17.87
C LYS A 204 12.05 -22.92 -17.43
N ALA A 205 12.45 -22.89 -16.16
CA ALA A 205 13.37 -23.88 -15.56
C ALA A 205 12.67 -25.20 -15.18
N GLY A 206 11.31 -25.27 -15.28
CA GLY A 206 10.55 -26.50 -15.08
C GLY A 206 10.20 -26.81 -13.63
N PHE A 207 10.12 -25.80 -12.74
CA PHE A 207 9.48 -25.96 -11.43
C PHE A 207 7.99 -26.27 -11.61
N LYS A 208 7.43 -27.03 -10.68
CA LYS A 208 6.04 -27.49 -10.75
C LYS A 208 5.31 -27.30 -9.42
N HIS A 209 3.99 -27.25 -9.50
CA HIS A 209 3.12 -27.36 -8.33
C HIS A 209 3.49 -28.58 -7.49
N GLY A 210 3.58 -28.37 -6.18
CA GLY A 210 3.89 -29.42 -5.21
C GLY A 210 5.38 -29.70 -5.01
N ASP A 211 6.31 -29.09 -5.74
CA ASP A 211 7.75 -29.22 -5.49
C ASP A 211 8.08 -28.72 -4.08
N ILE A 212 8.81 -29.52 -3.29
CA ILE A 212 9.22 -29.19 -1.92
C ILE A 212 10.64 -28.64 -1.95
N ILE A 213 10.87 -27.45 -1.42
CA ILE A 213 12.20 -26.85 -1.35
C ILE A 213 12.99 -27.47 -0.19
N LEU A 214 14.13 -28.07 -0.52
CA LEU A 214 15.04 -28.68 0.45
C LEU A 214 16.22 -27.76 0.80
N ALA A 215 16.76 -27.05 -0.21
CA ALA A 215 17.90 -26.15 -0.01
C ALA A 215 17.96 -25.07 -1.09
N VAL A 216 18.57 -23.93 -0.75
CA VAL A 216 18.87 -22.81 -1.66
C VAL A 216 20.37 -22.50 -1.56
N ASN A 217 21.10 -22.53 -2.67
CA ASN A 217 22.55 -22.38 -2.74
C ASN A 217 23.30 -23.28 -1.73
N GLY A 218 22.81 -24.51 -1.53
CA GLY A 218 23.36 -25.46 -0.55
C GLY A 218 22.94 -25.18 0.90
N VAL A 219 22.29 -24.07 1.21
CA VAL A 219 21.75 -23.76 2.55
C VAL A 219 20.42 -24.47 2.74
N SER A 220 20.30 -25.30 3.79
CA SER A 220 19.07 -26.04 4.09
C SER A 220 17.88 -25.12 4.32
N ALA A 221 16.72 -25.48 3.74
CA ALA A 221 15.44 -24.84 3.98
C ALA A 221 14.75 -25.34 5.27
N ALA A 222 15.24 -26.45 5.86
CA ALA A 222 14.65 -27.01 7.07
C ALA A 222 14.67 -26.00 8.24
N GLY A 223 13.54 -25.82 8.88
CA GLY A 223 13.37 -24.89 10.01
C GLY A 223 13.33 -23.41 9.62
N LYS A 224 13.36 -23.07 8.34
CA LYS A 224 13.15 -21.70 7.86
C LYS A 224 11.68 -21.50 7.50
N ASP A 225 11.22 -20.28 7.69
CA ASP A 225 9.92 -19.81 7.21
C ASP A 225 10.00 -19.34 5.73
N ILE A 226 8.86 -18.92 5.18
CA ILE A 226 8.77 -18.41 3.82
C ILE A 226 9.73 -17.22 3.62
N THR A 227 9.76 -16.28 4.56
CA THR A 227 10.60 -15.08 4.49
C THR A 227 12.08 -15.42 4.43
N GLY A 228 12.52 -16.34 5.30
CA GLY A 228 13.91 -16.78 5.34
C GLY A 228 14.37 -17.49 4.06
N VAL A 229 13.50 -18.28 3.42
CA VAL A 229 13.83 -18.92 2.14
C VAL A 229 13.71 -17.93 0.98
N SER A 230 12.70 -17.06 0.97
CA SER A 230 12.55 -16.01 -0.04
C SER A 230 13.78 -15.11 -0.11
N SER A 231 14.33 -14.70 1.04
CA SER A 231 15.56 -13.89 1.12
C SER A 231 16.78 -14.58 0.52
N LEU A 232 16.88 -15.92 0.60
CA LEU A 232 17.93 -16.69 -0.05
C LEU A 232 17.75 -16.79 -1.57
N ILE A 233 16.49 -16.83 -2.02
CA ILE A 233 16.12 -16.92 -3.44
C ILE A 233 16.29 -15.57 -4.13
N GLN A 234 15.88 -14.48 -3.49
CA GLN A 234 16.01 -13.12 -4.02
C GLN A 234 17.48 -12.73 -4.25
N GLY A 235 17.71 -11.72 -5.06
CA GLY A 235 19.03 -11.18 -5.35
C GLY A 235 19.06 -10.44 -6.68
N LYS A 236 20.22 -9.88 -7.03
CA LYS A 236 20.37 -9.05 -8.23
C LYS A 236 19.98 -9.81 -9.50
N ALA A 237 19.21 -9.16 -10.39
CA ALA A 237 18.89 -9.70 -11.72
C ALA A 237 20.15 -10.09 -12.49
N GLY A 238 20.06 -11.17 -13.26
CA GLY A 238 21.19 -11.74 -14.01
C GLY A 238 22.10 -12.66 -13.20
N THR A 239 21.94 -12.75 -11.86
CA THR A 239 22.69 -13.70 -11.03
C THR A 239 21.96 -15.05 -10.94
N SER A 240 22.72 -16.14 -10.78
CA SER A 240 22.15 -17.49 -10.64
C SER A 240 21.86 -17.84 -9.19
N VAL A 241 20.84 -18.67 -8.98
CA VAL A 241 20.53 -19.35 -7.72
C VAL A 241 20.30 -20.83 -7.99
N SER A 242 20.84 -21.70 -7.13
CA SER A 242 20.58 -23.13 -7.20
C SER A 242 19.57 -23.54 -6.14
N ILE A 243 18.50 -24.23 -6.55
CA ILE A 243 17.44 -24.69 -5.65
C ILE A 243 17.35 -26.20 -5.74
N THR A 244 17.54 -26.85 -4.60
CA THR A 244 17.32 -28.28 -4.47
C THR A 244 15.91 -28.54 -4.04
N ILE A 245 15.15 -29.30 -4.83
CA ILE A 245 13.78 -29.67 -4.59
C ILE A 245 13.61 -31.18 -4.51
N GLN A 246 12.57 -31.60 -3.78
CA GLN A 246 11.99 -32.94 -3.92
C GLN A 246 10.66 -32.80 -4.67
N ARG A 247 10.50 -33.57 -5.74
CA ARG A 247 9.26 -33.63 -6.52
C ARG A 247 8.45 -34.86 -6.11
N PRO A 248 7.35 -34.69 -5.35
CA PRO A 248 6.58 -35.83 -4.81
C PRO A 248 5.99 -36.72 -5.90
N SER A 249 5.58 -36.16 -7.05
CA SER A 249 4.99 -36.91 -8.17
C SER A 249 5.93 -37.95 -8.77
N THR A 250 7.26 -37.78 -8.62
CA THR A 250 8.31 -38.70 -9.15
C THR A 250 9.21 -39.22 -8.09
N GLN A 251 9.09 -38.80 -6.83
CA GLN A 251 9.97 -39.12 -5.69
C GLN A 251 11.43 -38.72 -5.94
N LYS A 252 11.72 -37.84 -6.90
CA LYS A 252 13.08 -37.44 -7.26
C LYS A 252 13.49 -36.16 -6.52
N THR A 253 14.74 -36.19 -6.03
CA THR A 253 15.44 -34.99 -5.60
C THR A 253 16.29 -34.47 -6.73
N MET A 254 16.23 -33.18 -7.03
CA MET A 254 17.02 -32.56 -8.09
C MET A 254 17.40 -31.13 -7.72
N THR A 255 18.51 -30.66 -8.26
CA THR A 255 18.92 -29.26 -8.12
C THR A 255 18.72 -28.56 -9.46
N ILE A 256 17.97 -27.46 -9.43
CA ILE A 256 17.68 -26.65 -10.60
C ILE A 256 18.40 -25.31 -10.41
N VAL A 257 19.19 -24.91 -11.41
CA VAL A 257 19.87 -23.62 -11.44
C VAL A 257 19.04 -22.65 -12.27
N VAL A 258 18.71 -21.48 -11.69
CA VAL A 258 17.87 -20.47 -12.32
C VAL A 258 18.58 -19.14 -12.30
N VAL A 259 18.50 -18.39 -13.40
CA VAL A 259 18.95 -17.00 -13.46
C VAL A 259 17.83 -16.10 -12.96
N ARG A 260 18.14 -15.27 -11.96
CA ARG A 260 17.19 -14.30 -11.43
C ARG A 260 16.86 -13.25 -12.49
N ALA A 261 15.61 -12.84 -12.57
CA ALA A 261 15.14 -11.75 -13.42
C ALA A 261 14.24 -10.83 -12.65
N GLU A 262 13.96 -9.67 -13.20
CA GLU A 262 12.84 -8.87 -12.80
C GLU A 262 11.54 -9.56 -13.26
N ILE A 263 10.60 -9.72 -12.36
CA ILE A 263 9.37 -10.48 -12.56
C ILE A 263 8.21 -9.58 -12.21
N THR A 264 7.29 -9.38 -13.13
CA THR A 264 6.02 -8.74 -12.85
C THR A 264 5.10 -9.74 -12.16
N VAL A 265 4.59 -9.39 -10.99
CA VAL A 265 3.60 -10.20 -10.28
C VAL A 265 2.23 -9.88 -10.87
N PRO A 266 1.45 -10.87 -11.31
CA PRO A 266 0.06 -10.63 -11.63
C PRO A 266 -0.68 -10.19 -10.36
N ASN A 267 -1.16 -8.94 -10.35
CA ASN A 267 -1.99 -8.42 -9.26
C ASN A 267 -3.48 -8.59 -9.54
N VAL A 268 -3.84 -9.04 -10.74
CA VAL A 268 -5.19 -9.42 -11.13
C VAL A 268 -5.19 -10.85 -11.62
N ILE A 269 -5.99 -11.69 -10.98
CA ILE A 269 -6.13 -13.11 -11.31
C ILE A 269 -7.60 -13.38 -11.54
N MET A 270 -7.93 -14.14 -12.60
CA MET A 270 -9.30 -14.38 -12.99
C MET A 270 -9.56 -15.87 -13.19
N HIS A 271 -10.67 -16.35 -12.64
CA HIS A 271 -11.29 -17.64 -12.94
C HIS A 271 -12.67 -17.41 -13.58
N TYR A 272 -13.04 -18.25 -14.54
CA TYR A 272 -14.34 -18.16 -15.21
C TYR A 272 -15.23 -19.35 -14.83
N ILE A 273 -16.29 -19.10 -14.09
CA ILE A 273 -17.31 -20.06 -13.73
C ILE A 273 -18.33 -20.11 -14.87
N ALA A 274 -18.13 -21.07 -15.77
CA ALA A 274 -18.82 -21.10 -17.07
C ALA A 274 -20.33 -21.35 -16.93
N GLN A 275 -20.78 -22.12 -15.93
CA GLN A 275 -22.17 -22.48 -15.75
C GLN A 275 -23.05 -21.25 -15.47
N ASP A 276 -22.54 -20.28 -14.68
CA ASP A 276 -23.29 -19.10 -14.23
C ASP A 276 -22.91 -17.83 -14.98
N HIS A 277 -22.00 -17.94 -15.94
CA HIS A 277 -21.41 -16.78 -16.66
C HIS A 277 -20.78 -15.75 -15.72
N ILE A 278 -20.15 -16.23 -14.63
CA ILE A 278 -19.48 -15.40 -13.63
C ILE A 278 -17.98 -15.39 -13.89
N ALA A 279 -17.38 -14.21 -13.87
CA ALA A 279 -15.93 -14.05 -13.74
C ALA A 279 -15.60 -13.70 -12.30
N ASP A 280 -14.86 -14.58 -11.61
CA ASP A 280 -14.23 -14.27 -10.31
C ASP A 280 -12.88 -13.63 -10.60
N ILE A 281 -12.73 -12.36 -10.22
CA ILE A 281 -11.56 -11.52 -10.46
C ILE A 281 -11.02 -11.03 -9.14
N GLN A 282 -9.90 -11.61 -8.70
CA GLN A 282 -9.19 -11.14 -7.52
C GLN A 282 -8.21 -10.05 -7.89
N MET A 283 -8.22 -8.97 -7.12
CA MET A 283 -7.16 -7.95 -7.12
C MET A 283 -6.36 -8.08 -5.82
N VAL A 284 -5.09 -8.46 -5.94
CA VAL A 284 -4.22 -8.72 -4.78
C VAL A 284 -3.71 -7.42 -4.14
N GLN A 285 -3.38 -6.42 -4.97
CA GLN A 285 -2.87 -5.13 -4.53
C GLN A 285 -3.05 -4.08 -5.61
N PHE A 286 -3.15 -2.81 -5.22
CA PHE A 286 -3.18 -1.66 -6.14
C PHE A 286 -1.77 -1.20 -6.53
N ALA A 287 -0.97 -2.14 -7.06
CA ALA A 287 0.35 -1.85 -7.61
C ALA A 287 0.26 -1.15 -8.97
N SER A 288 1.38 -0.56 -9.42
CA SER A 288 1.43 0.16 -10.70
C SER A 288 0.96 -0.70 -11.88
N GLY A 289 0.01 -0.18 -12.66
CA GLY A 289 -0.57 -0.81 -13.84
C GLY A 289 -1.60 -1.90 -13.56
N VAL A 290 -2.11 -2.01 -12.32
CA VAL A 290 -3.13 -3.01 -11.98
C VAL A 290 -4.45 -2.75 -12.66
N SER A 291 -4.83 -1.49 -12.91
CA SER A 291 -6.03 -1.13 -13.67
C SER A 291 -5.99 -1.69 -15.10
N ASN A 292 -4.85 -1.62 -15.78
CA ASN A 292 -4.70 -2.24 -17.09
C ASN A 292 -4.84 -3.78 -17.03
N GLN A 293 -4.31 -4.43 -15.99
CA GLN A 293 -4.50 -5.88 -15.79
C GLN A 293 -5.97 -6.21 -15.57
N LEU A 294 -6.72 -5.34 -14.85
CA LEU A 294 -8.15 -5.50 -14.67
C LEU A 294 -8.92 -5.35 -15.98
N THR A 295 -8.60 -4.33 -16.81
CA THR A 295 -9.14 -4.15 -18.16
C THR A 295 -8.98 -5.41 -19.00
N ASP A 296 -7.77 -6.00 -18.98
CA ASP A 296 -7.47 -7.24 -19.70
C ASP A 296 -8.30 -8.42 -19.18
N ALA A 297 -8.42 -8.54 -17.85
CA ALA A 297 -9.21 -9.59 -17.21
C ALA A 297 -10.71 -9.47 -17.56
N ILE A 298 -11.29 -8.27 -17.46
CA ILE A 298 -12.69 -7.99 -17.83
C ILE A 298 -12.91 -8.32 -19.32
N THR A 299 -12.03 -7.83 -20.18
CA THR A 299 -12.12 -8.09 -21.64
C THR A 299 -12.05 -9.59 -21.95
N LYS A 300 -11.18 -10.32 -21.26
CA LYS A 300 -11.07 -11.78 -21.41
C LYS A 300 -12.33 -12.48 -20.89
N ALA A 301 -12.85 -12.06 -19.75
CA ALA A 301 -14.07 -12.60 -19.16
C ALA A 301 -15.28 -12.41 -20.12
N GLN A 302 -15.44 -11.22 -20.69
CA GLN A 302 -16.48 -10.91 -21.68
C GLN A 302 -16.37 -11.78 -22.94
N LYS A 303 -15.16 -12.03 -23.44
CA LYS A 303 -14.93 -12.95 -24.57
C LYS A 303 -15.28 -14.40 -24.24
N LEU A 304 -15.18 -14.81 -22.97
CA LEU A 304 -15.61 -16.12 -22.49
C LEU A 304 -17.12 -16.20 -22.26
N GLY A 305 -17.84 -15.07 -22.33
CA GLY A 305 -19.28 -14.99 -22.15
C GLY A 305 -19.72 -14.59 -20.74
N ALA A 306 -18.81 -14.05 -19.91
CA ALA A 306 -19.18 -13.54 -18.61
C ALA A 306 -20.12 -12.34 -18.73
N THR A 307 -21.18 -12.34 -17.91
CA THR A 307 -22.15 -11.25 -17.77
C THR A 307 -22.24 -10.77 -16.32
N LYS A 308 -21.54 -11.44 -15.45
CA LYS A 308 -21.52 -11.21 -13.99
C LYS A 308 -20.08 -11.23 -13.52
N ILE A 309 -19.75 -10.39 -12.54
CA ILE A 309 -18.40 -10.25 -12.00
C ILE A 309 -18.44 -10.34 -10.47
N ILE A 310 -17.59 -11.17 -9.90
CA ILE A 310 -17.16 -11.09 -8.52
C ILE A 310 -15.82 -10.35 -8.54
N LEU A 311 -15.74 -9.18 -7.91
CA LEU A 311 -14.49 -8.46 -7.70
C LEU A 311 -14.01 -8.76 -6.28
N ASP A 312 -13.04 -9.65 -6.16
CA ASP A 312 -12.53 -10.07 -4.85
C ASP A 312 -11.41 -9.14 -4.39
N LEU A 313 -11.71 -8.33 -3.37
CA LEU A 313 -10.80 -7.41 -2.69
C LEU A 313 -10.49 -7.88 -1.26
N ARG A 314 -10.79 -9.11 -0.91
CA ARG A 314 -10.42 -9.65 0.40
C ARG A 314 -8.90 -9.70 0.52
N GLU A 315 -8.39 -9.37 1.72
CA GLU A 315 -6.96 -9.34 2.01
C GLU A 315 -6.14 -8.37 1.13
N ASN A 316 -6.80 -7.46 0.41
CA ASN A 316 -6.14 -6.45 -0.41
C ASN A 316 -5.75 -5.24 0.47
N PRO A 317 -4.46 -4.97 0.70
CA PRO A 317 -4.01 -3.90 1.59
C PRO A 317 -4.12 -2.50 0.96
N GLY A 318 -4.53 -2.40 -0.31
CA GLY A 318 -4.57 -1.15 -1.05
C GLY A 318 -3.37 -0.95 -1.97
N GLY A 319 -2.90 0.28 -2.09
CA GLY A 319 -1.79 0.70 -2.96
C GLY A 319 -2.01 2.10 -3.51
N TYR A 320 -1.68 2.33 -4.78
CA TYR A 320 -1.75 3.66 -5.38
C TYR A 320 -3.18 4.19 -5.54
N LEU A 321 -3.37 5.45 -5.14
CA LEU A 321 -4.63 6.17 -5.30
C LEU A 321 -5.08 6.21 -6.76
N GLN A 322 -4.17 6.51 -7.68
CA GLN A 322 -4.52 6.60 -9.11
C GLN A 322 -5.05 5.27 -9.64
N GLU A 323 -4.46 4.16 -9.21
CA GLU A 323 -4.95 2.82 -9.58
C GLU A 323 -6.35 2.54 -9.03
N ALA A 324 -6.69 3.06 -7.83
CA ALA A 324 -8.06 2.95 -7.30
C ALA A 324 -9.06 3.80 -8.10
N ILE A 325 -8.65 5.01 -8.53
CA ILE A 325 -9.46 5.87 -9.39
C ILE A 325 -9.71 5.19 -10.74
N ASP A 326 -8.65 4.67 -11.37
CA ASP A 326 -8.74 4.03 -12.67
C ASP A 326 -9.55 2.72 -12.59
N THR A 327 -9.31 1.88 -11.58
CA THR A 327 -10.11 0.67 -11.31
C THR A 327 -11.60 1.00 -11.11
N SER A 328 -11.92 2.02 -10.33
CA SER A 328 -13.32 2.44 -10.14
C SER A 328 -13.93 2.91 -11.45
N SER A 329 -13.14 3.57 -12.29
CA SER A 329 -13.56 4.13 -13.58
C SER A 329 -13.84 3.05 -14.62
N GLU A 330 -13.27 1.84 -14.48
CA GLU A 330 -13.63 0.68 -15.31
C GLU A 330 -15.14 0.38 -15.26
N PHE A 331 -15.79 0.66 -14.13
CA PHE A 331 -17.17 0.31 -13.85
C PHE A 331 -18.11 1.50 -13.71
N ILE A 332 -17.61 2.71 -13.45
CA ILE A 332 -18.38 3.92 -13.22
C ILE A 332 -18.13 4.91 -14.36
N ALA A 333 -19.16 5.18 -15.14
CA ALA A 333 -19.03 6.05 -16.32
C ALA A 333 -19.00 7.56 -15.97
N ASN A 334 -19.65 7.96 -14.89
CA ASN A 334 -19.76 9.36 -14.48
C ASN A 334 -19.87 9.47 -12.97
N GLY A 335 -19.32 10.54 -12.39
CA GLY A 335 -19.38 10.81 -10.96
C GLY A 335 -18.00 10.90 -10.32
N ASN A 336 -17.98 10.81 -9.01
CA ASN A 336 -16.76 10.83 -8.24
C ASN A 336 -16.39 9.44 -7.70
N VAL A 337 -15.11 9.20 -7.55
CA VAL A 337 -14.57 8.00 -6.91
C VAL A 337 -14.45 8.22 -5.40
N LEU A 338 -14.04 9.42 -4.98
CA LEU A 338 -13.89 9.79 -3.58
C LEU A 338 -13.92 11.30 -3.39
N LEU A 339 -13.98 11.72 -2.13
CA LEU A 339 -13.70 13.08 -1.70
C LEU A 339 -12.47 13.04 -0.78
N GLU A 340 -11.56 14.00 -0.92
CA GLU A 340 -10.46 14.24 0.00
C GLU A 340 -10.80 15.44 0.88
N GLN A 341 -10.67 15.32 2.20
CA GLN A 341 -10.89 16.41 3.15
C GLN A 341 -9.60 16.78 3.86
N ASP A 342 -9.21 18.04 3.74
CA ASP A 342 -8.03 18.57 4.44
C ASP A 342 -8.32 18.92 5.91
N SER A 343 -7.28 19.34 6.63
CA SER A 343 -7.38 19.74 8.05
C SER A 343 -8.27 20.98 8.30
N SER A 344 -8.62 21.73 7.27
CA SER A 344 -9.57 22.87 7.34
C SER A 344 -11.02 22.44 7.16
N GLY A 345 -11.26 21.18 6.77
CA GLY A 345 -12.57 20.65 6.40
C GLY A 345 -12.97 20.93 4.95
N SER A 346 -12.07 21.49 4.14
CA SER A 346 -12.30 21.70 2.72
C SER A 346 -12.27 20.37 1.97
N ARG A 347 -13.25 20.15 1.07
CA ARG A 347 -13.40 18.89 0.33
C ARG A 347 -13.06 19.06 -1.13
N LYS A 348 -12.20 18.17 -1.63
CA LYS A 348 -11.80 18.08 -3.03
C LYS A 348 -12.34 16.79 -3.62
N PRO A 349 -13.20 16.84 -4.67
CA PRO A 349 -13.66 15.64 -5.35
C PRO A 349 -12.61 15.09 -6.32
N TYR A 350 -12.56 13.76 -6.42
CA TYR A 350 -11.80 13.04 -7.42
C TYR A 350 -12.78 12.34 -8.37
N PRO A 351 -12.96 12.86 -9.59
CA PRO A 351 -13.86 12.28 -10.57
C PRO A 351 -13.29 10.98 -11.15
N VAL A 352 -14.16 10.21 -11.82
CA VAL A 352 -13.74 9.09 -12.66
C VAL A 352 -12.83 9.56 -13.80
N SER A 353 -11.87 8.70 -14.22
CA SER A 353 -10.88 9.03 -15.26
C SER A 353 -11.44 8.96 -16.70
N GLY A 354 -12.65 8.45 -16.89
CA GLY A 354 -13.32 8.37 -18.20
C GLY A 354 -13.01 7.11 -19.02
N HIS A 355 -12.23 6.20 -18.48
CA HIS A 355 -11.98 4.88 -19.10
C HIS A 355 -12.95 3.84 -18.53
N THR A 356 -14.11 3.69 -19.13
CA THR A 356 -15.12 2.74 -18.66
C THR A 356 -15.16 1.52 -19.58
N VAL A 357 -14.96 0.34 -19.01
CA VAL A 357 -14.91 -0.93 -19.75
C VAL A 357 -16.22 -1.71 -19.59
N ASP A 358 -16.79 -1.71 -18.40
CA ASP A 358 -18.00 -2.46 -18.10
C ASP A 358 -18.99 -1.68 -17.23
N THR A 359 -20.12 -1.29 -17.84
CA THR A 359 -21.26 -0.68 -17.13
C THR A 359 -22.48 -1.61 -17.04
N ARG A 360 -22.41 -2.83 -17.54
CA ARG A 360 -23.57 -3.70 -17.74
C ARG A 360 -23.59 -4.92 -16.86
N SER A 361 -22.45 -5.55 -16.60
CA SER A 361 -22.37 -6.75 -15.78
C SER A 361 -22.90 -6.49 -14.37
N SER A 362 -23.63 -7.43 -13.80
CA SER A 362 -23.94 -7.42 -12.37
C SER A 362 -22.66 -7.66 -11.58
N ILE A 363 -22.39 -6.83 -10.57
CA ILE A 363 -21.14 -6.90 -9.80
C ILE A 363 -21.42 -7.11 -8.32
N VAL A 364 -20.72 -8.08 -7.72
CA VAL A 364 -20.52 -8.20 -6.28
C VAL A 364 -19.07 -7.92 -5.97
N VAL A 365 -18.79 -7.10 -4.96
CA VAL A 365 -17.44 -6.90 -4.41
C VAL A 365 -17.33 -7.68 -3.12
N LEU A 366 -16.36 -8.59 -3.04
CA LEU A 366 -16.02 -9.29 -1.80
C LEU A 366 -15.01 -8.50 -1.00
N VAL A 367 -15.30 -8.31 0.29
CA VAL A 367 -14.43 -7.57 1.22
C VAL A 367 -14.33 -8.28 2.56
N ASN A 368 -13.21 -8.04 3.30
CA ASN A 368 -13.04 -8.52 4.67
C ASN A 368 -12.32 -7.49 5.55
N GLY A 369 -11.99 -7.84 6.80
CA GLY A 369 -11.33 -6.95 7.75
C GLY A 369 -9.92 -6.50 7.32
N ASP A 370 -9.33 -7.16 6.34
CA ASP A 370 -8.00 -6.88 5.80
C ASP A 370 -8.06 -6.13 4.46
N THR A 371 -9.26 -5.86 3.96
CA THR A 371 -9.47 -4.94 2.83
C THR A 371 -9.23 -3.52 3.31
N ALA A 372 -8.22 -2.83 2.75
CA ALA A 372 -7.76 -1.55 3.27
C ALA A 372 -7.48 -0.51 2.16
N SER A 373 -7.50 0.78 2.52
CA SER A 373 -6.98 1.89 1.73
C SER A 373 -7.58 1.98 0.31
N ALA A 374 -6.79 1.86 -0.76
CA ALA A 374 -7.25 1.89 -2.16
C ALA A 374 -8.41 0.90 -2.43
N ALA A 375 -8.39 -0.28 -1.78
CA ALA A 375 -9.47 -1.25 -1.89
C ALA A 375 -10.77 -0.75 -1.22
N GLU A 376 -10.66 0.03 -0.15
CA GLU A 376 -11.82 0.68 0.48
C GLU A 376 -12.37 1.81 -0.38
N ILE A 377 -11.49 2.56 -1.07
CA ILE A 377 -11.90 3.61 -2.02
C ILE A 377 -12.74 2.99 -3.14
N VAL A 378 -12.26 1.89 -3.76
CA VAL A 378 -12.99 1.19 -4.83
C VAL A 378 -14.32 0.64 -4.31
N SER A 379 -14.30 -0.01 -3.14
CA SER A 379 -15.52 -0.56 -2.52
C SER A 379 -16.55 0.54 -2.24
N GLY A 380 -16.14 1.65 -1.62
CA GLY A 380 -17.01 2.78 -1.32
C GLY A 380 -17.50 3.50 -2.57
N ALA A 381 -16.63 3.65 -3.58
CA ALA A 381 -17.02 4.23 -4.87
C ALA A 381 -18.11 3.41 -5.57
N LEU A 382 -17.92 2.10 -5.67
CA LEU A 382 -18.89 1.21 -6.32
C LEU A 382 -20.20 1.12 -5.53
N GLN A 383 -20.14 1.16 -4.19
CA GLN A 383 -21.31 1.15 -3.31
C GLN A 383 -22.15 2.43 -3.47
N ASP A 384 -21.54 3.60 -3.31
CA ASP A 384 -22.24 4.88 -3.33
C ASP A 384 -22.80 5.22 -4.72
N ASN A 385 -22.07 4.86 -5.78
CA ASN A 385 -22.56 4.99 -7.16
C ASN A 385 -23.58 3.90 -7.53
N LYS A 386 -23.94 2.99 -6.60
CA LYS A 386 -24.90 1.90 -6.82
C LYS A 386 -24.51 0.98 -7.98
N ARG A 387 -23.20 0.83 -8.20
CA ARG A 387 -22.68 0.03 -9.32
C ARG A 387 -22.46 -1.43 -8.92
N ALA A 388 -22.18 -1.67 -7.65
CA ALA A 388 -21.99 -3.02 -7.13
C ALA A 388 -22.63 -3.19 -5.75
N VAL A 389 -22.86 -4.45 -5.38
CA VAL A 389 -23.22 -4.86 -4.01
C VAL A 389 -21.97 -5.29 -3.30
N ILE A 390 -21.70 -4.69 -2.15
CA ILE A 390 -20.56 -5.06 -1.29
C ILE A 390 -21.01 -6.19 -0.36
N LEU A 391 -20.26 -7.29 -0.37
CA LEU A 391 -20.57 -8.50 0.41
C LEU A 391 -19.34 -8.95 1.20
N GLY A 392 -19.51 -9.40 2.42
CA GLY A 392 -18.46 -9.92 3.27
C GLY A 392 -18.44 -9.32 4.65
N GLU A 393 -17.25 -8.95 5.14
CA GLU A 393 -17.07 -8.34 6.46
C GLU A 393 -16.67 -6.87 6.31
N LYS A 394 -16.85 -6.11 7.39
CA LYS A 394 -16.49 -4.70 7.44
C LYS A 394 -14.99 -4.53 7.18
N THR A 395 -14.61 -3.56 6.36
CA THR A 395 -13.22 -3.31 5.97
C THR A 395 -12.41 -2.67 7.09
N PHE A 396 -11.11 -2.53 6.89
CA PHE A 396 -10.14 -2.11 7.90
C PHE A 396 -10.38 -0.69 8.44
N GLY A 397 -10.64 0.29 7.57
CA GLY A 397 -10.87 1.68 7.97
C GLY A 397 -9.61 2.56 7.92
N THR A 398 -8.81 2.45 6.87
CA THR A 398 -7.62 3.28 6.70
C THR A 398 -7.96 4.77 6.63
N GLY A 399 -8.79 5.19 5.73
CA GLY A 399 -9.39 6.53 5.67
C GLY A 399 -8.46 7.74 5.62
N THR A 400 -7.14 7.59 5.51
CA THR A 400 -6.17 8.70 5.43
C THR A 400 -5.38 8.69 4.13
N VAL A 401 -5.13 9.88 3.58
CA VAL A 401 -4.14 10.10 2.51
C VAL A 401 -2.77 10.11 3.14
N LEU A 402 -1.91 9.20 2.71
CA LEU A 402 -0.53 9.12 3.17
C LEU A 402 0.40 9.79 2.18
N GLU A 403 1.23 10.71 2.65
CA GLU A 403 2.33 11.30 1.87
C GLU A 403 3.67 10.85 2.45
N GLU A 404 4.62 10.55 1.55
CA GLU A 404 5.98 10.22 1.94
C GLU A 404 6.84 11.48 1.98
N PHE A 405 7.47 11.72 3.12
CA PHE A 405 8.42 12.80 3.34
C PHE A 405 9.82 12.20 3.50
N PRO A 406 10.67 12.26 2.45
CA PRO A 406 12.01 11.67 2.51
C PRO A 406 12.92 12.44 3.45
N LEU A 407 13.78 11.71 4.17
CA LEU A 407 14.80 12.25 5.06
C LEU A 407 16.18 12.09 4.43
N SER A 408 17.16 12.84 4.96
CA SER A 408 18.48 12.99 4.35
C SER A 408 19.34 11.72 4.31
N ASP A 409 19.00 10.71 5.10
CA ASP A 409 19.70 9.43 5.16
C ASP A 409 19.03 8.32 4.31
N GLY A 410 17.99 8.68 3.54
CA GLY A 410 17.21 7.77 2.72
C GLY A 410 16.08 7.06 3.48
N SER A 411 15.87 7.37 4.76
CA SER A 411 14.65 7.03 5.49
C SER A 411 13.52 8.00 5.12
N ALA A 412 12.29 7.72 5.53
CA ALA A 412 11.15 8.58 5.27
C ALA A 412 10.15 8.59 6.42
N ILE A 413 9.31 9.61 6.45
CA ILE A 413 8.10 9.64 7.26
C ILE A 413 6.92 9.49 6.30
N LEU A 414 6.11 8.47 6.52
CA LEU A 414 4.82 8.33 5.90
C LEU A 414 3.79 8.95 6.82
N LEU A 415 3.16 10.04 6.39
CA LEU A 415 2.30 10.87 7.22
C LEU A 415 0.90 11.02 6.62
N GLY A 416 -0.13 10.82 7.44
CA GLY A 416 -1.51 11.13 7.07
C GLY A 416 -1.71 12.65 6.99
N THR A 417 -1.96 13.17 5.79
CA THR A 417 -2.09 14.62 5.52
C THR A 417 -3.53 15.06 5.32
N SER A 418 -4.41 14.16 4.89
CA SER A 418 -5.85 14.41 4.70
C SER A 418 -6.67 13.13 4.92
N GLU A 419 -7.99 13.25 4.91
CA GLU A 419 -8.91 12.13 5.10
C GLU A 419 -9.66 11.78 3.82
N TRP A 420 -9.91 10.49 3.62
CA TRP A 420 -10.76 9.99 2.56
C TRP A 420 -12.22 9.94 3.00
N LEU A 421 -13.10 10.30 2.10
CA LEU A 421 -14.52 10.06 2.21
C LEU A 421 -15.00 9.35 0.95
N THR A 422 -16.03 8.54 1.10
CA THR A 422 -16.73 7.99 -0.06
C THR A 422 -17.36 9.11 -0.90
N PRO A 423 -17.77 8.88 -2.15
CA PRO A 423 -18.47 9.89 -2.96
C PRO A 423 -19.70 10.50 -2.26
N GLY A 424 -20.38 9.71 -1.43
CA GLY A 424 -21.51 10.17 -0.60
C GLY A 424 -21.13 10.99 0.61
N GLY A 425 -19.82 11.16 0.88
CA GLY A 425 -19.30 11.96 1.98
C GLY A 425 -19.19 11.24 3.31
N HIS A 426 -19.20 9.90 3.32
CA HIS A 426 -19.00 9.08 4.52
C HIS A 426 -17.52 8.93 4.82
N PHE A 427 -17.13 9.11 6.08
CA PHE A 427 -15.76 8.89 6.53
C PHE A 427 -15.43 7.40 6.55
N ILE A 428 -14.21 7.08 6.14
CA ILE A 428 -13.68 5.71 6.13
C ILE A 428 -12.79 5.46 7.34
N ARG A 429 -12.04 6.48 7.79
CA ARG A 429 -11.08 6.37 8.89
C ARG A 429 -11.72 5.82 10.15
N ASP A 430 -11.13 4.76 10.70
CA ASP A 430 -11.62 4.00 11.88
C ASP A 430 -13.02 3.39 11.73
N LEU A 431 -13.70 3.68 10.62
CA LEU A 431 -15.06 3.23 10.34
C LEU A 431 -15.13 2.12 9.30
N GLY A 432 -14.24 2.10 8.31
CA GLY A 432 -14.27 1.17 7.19
C GLY A 432 -15.55 1.25 6.34
N ILE A 433 -15.59 0.47 5.29
CA ILE A 433 -16.77 0.26 4.45
C ILE A 433 -17.63 -0.86 5.06
N THR A 434 -18.88 -0.55 5.35
CA THR A 434 -19.85 -1.55 5.83
C THR A 434 -20.49 -2.25 4.62
N PRO A 435 -20.40 -3.58 4.50
CA PRO A 435 -21.01 -4.32 3.40
C PRO A 435 -22.53 -4.14 3.35
N ASN A 436 -23.09 -4.16 2.13
CA ASN A 436 -24.54 -4.22 1.93
C ASN A 436 -25.10 -5.55 2.46
N ILE A 437 -24.32 -6.63 2.32
CA ILE A 437 -24.66 -7.97 2.80
C ILE A 437 -23.53 -8.49 3.66
N THR A 438 -23.74 -8.54 4.96
CA THR A 438 -22.72 -9.05 5.90
C THR A 438 -22.71 -10.57 5.89
N VAL A 439 -21.59 -11.15 5.50
CA VAL A 439 -21.31 -12.59 5.55
C VAL A 439 -19.95 -12.79 6.21
N LYS A 440 -19.95 -13.36 7.42
CA LYS A 440 -18.69 -13.70 8.11
C LYS A 440 -18.12 -14.96 7.51
N LEU A 441 -16.81 -15.01 7.33
CA LEU A 441 -16.13 -16.22 6.93
C LEU A 441 -16.34 -17.30 8.00
N ALA A 442 -16.62 -18.53 7.58
CA ALA A 442 -16.82 -19.64 8.51
C ALA A 442 -15.53 -19.88 9.33
N PRO A 443 -15.65 -20.27 10.62
CA PRO A 443 -14.49 -20.54 11.45
C PRO A 443 -13.56 -21.57 10.80
N LYS A 444 -12.27 -21.22 10.67
CA LYS A 444 -11.21 -22.02 10.01
C LYS A 444 -11.35 -22.18 8.49
N ALA A 445 -12.35 -21.56 7.86
CA ALA A 445 -12.36 -21.47 6.41
C ALA A 445 -11.24 -20.54 5.93
N ILE A 446 -10.68 -20.87 4.78
CA ILE A 446 -9.68 -20.03 4.09
C ILE A 446 -10.40 -19.49 2.86
N PRO A 447 -10.32 -18.18 2.58
CA PRO A 447 -10.84 -17.64 1.34
C PRO A 447 -10.26 -18.40 0.14
N LEU A 448 -11.12 -18.85 -0.76
CA LEU A 448 -10.70 -19.47 -2.00
C LEU A 448 -10.30 -18.34 -2.98
N SER A 449 -9.20 -18.52 -3.67
CA SER A 449 -8.73 -17.56 -4.67
C SER A 449 -8.87 -18.11 -6.08
N PRO A 450 -9.00 -17.24 -7.12
CA PRO A 450 -8.94 -17.68 -8.51
C PRO A 450 -7.65 -18.45 -8.87
N THR A 451 -6.56 -18.25 -8.14
CA THR A 451 -5.34 -19.07 -8.29
C THR A 451 -5.60 -20.52 -7.90
N ASP A 452 -6.29 -20.74 -6.77
CA ASP A 452 -6.62 -22.09 -6.28
C ASP A 452 -7.64 -22.77 -7.20
N GLU A 453 -8.64 -22.02 -7.64
CA GLU A 453 -9.67 -22.46 -8.57
C GLU A 453 -9.08 -22.93 -9.90
N ASN A 454 -8.17 -22.14 -10.47
CA ASN A 454 -7.47 -22.45 -11.71
C ASN A 454 -6.52 -23.65 -11.54
N ALA A 455 -5.77 -23.71 -10.42
CA ALA A 455 -4.84 -24.79 -10.14
C ALA A 455 -5.56 -26.14 -9.95
N GLY A 456 -6.74 -26.12 -9.33
CA GLY A 456 -7.61 -27.26 -9.14
C GLY A 456 -8.48 -27.57 -10.37
N ASN A 457 -8.54 -26.69 -11.36
CA ASN A 457 -9.54 -26.72 -12.44
C ASN A 457 -10.96 -26.95 -11.87
N MET A 458 -11.29 -26.15 -10.84
CA MET A 458 -12.47 -26.38 -10.00
C MET A 458 -13.75 -26.10 -10.78
N THR A 459 -14.68 -27.03 -10.63
CA THR A 459 -16.06 -26.83 -11.07
C THR A 459 -16.82 -25.99 -10.04
N GLU A 460 -17.90 -25.36 -10.44
CA GLU A 460 -18.79 -24.63 -9.54
C GLU A 460 -19.15 -25.46 -8.29
N GLN A 461 -19.54 -26.73 -8.46
CA GLN A 461 -19.87 -27.60 -7.33
C GLN A 461 -18.70 -27.77 -6.35
N GLN A 462 -17.47 -27.79 -6.82
CA GLN A 462 -16.29 -27.85 -5.97
C GLN A 462 -16.05 -26.52 -5.24
N ILE A 463 -16.30 -25.39 -5.91
CA ILE A 463 -16.26 -24.07 -5.30
C ILE A 463 -17.32 -23.97 -4.20
N VAL A 464 -18.56 -24.33 -4.48
CA VAL A 464 -19.67 -24.32 -3.51
C VAL A 464 -19.38 -25.22 -2.29
N THR A 465 -18.63 -26.30 -2.47
CA THR A 465 -18.26 -27.21 -1.38
C THR A 465 -16.91 -26.92 -0.72
N SER A 466 -16.21 -25.87 -1.15
CA SER A 466 -14.87 -25.51 -0.63
C SER A 466 -14.86 -25.09 0.84
N GLY A 467 -15.97 -24.57 1.34
CA GLY A 467 -16.10 -23.97 2.67
C GLY A 467 -15.99 -22.45 2.69
N ASP A 468 -15.66 -21.81 1.57
CA ASP A 468 -15.71 -20.35 1.43
C ASP A 468 -17.16 -19.88 1.27
N ASN A 469 -17.83 -19.67 2.39
CA ASN A 469 -19.22 -19.24 2.42
C ASN A 469 -19.44 -17.80 1.91
N GLN A 470 -18.40 -16.96 1.85
CA GLN A 470 -18.49 -15.62 1.28
C GLN A 470 -18.55 -15.69 -0.25
N LEU A 471 -17.64 -16.44 -0.87
CA LEU A 471 -17.66 -16.67 -2.32
C LEU A 471 -18.96 -17.35 -2.77
N VAL A 472 -19.40 -18.37 -2.03
CA VAL A 472 -20.68 -19.05 -2.28
C VAL A 472 -21.86 -18.07 -2.22
N ALA A 473 -21.89 -17.19 -1.21
CA ALA A 473 -22.94 -16.18 -1.10
C ALA A 473 -22.92 -15.18 -2.26
N ALA A 474 -21.74 -14.81 -2.77
CA ALA A 474 -21.60 -13.94 -3.94
C ALA A 474 -22.15 -14.61 -5.21
N ILE A 475 -21.81 -15.88 -5.45
CA ILE A 475 -22.35 -16.67 -6.57
C ILE A 475 -23.87 -16.72 -6.48
N GLN A 476 -24.42 -17.13 -5.33
CA GLN A 476 -25.87 -17.22 -5.12
C GLN A 476 -26.60 -15.87 -5.26
N TYR A 477 -25.95 -14.78 -4.88
CA TYR A 477 -26.52 -13.45 -5.11
C TYR A 477 -26.61 -13.14 -6.59
N LEU A 478 -25.54 -13.37 -7.33
CA LEU A 478 -25.47 -13.10 -8.77
C LEU A 478 -26.39 -14.02 -9.59
N GLU A 479 -26.62 -15.25 -9.15
CA GLU A 479 -27.59 -16.15 -9.81
C GLU A 479 -29.02 -15.60 -9.79
N LYS A 480 -29.38 -14.86 -8.74
CA LYS A 480 -30.75 -14.34 -8.53
C LYS A 480 -30.97 -12.95 -9.14
N HIS A 481 -29.90 -12.24 -9.52
CA HIS A 481 -29.94 -10.86 -10.00
C HIS A 481 -29.15 -10.69 -11.30
#